data_fc1234d91e8c43c0f861b53813ff0279
#
_entry.id   fc1234d91e8c43c0f861b53813ff0279
#
_cell.length_a   1.000
_cell.length_b   1.000
_cell.length_c   1.000
_cell.angle_alpha   90.00
_cell.angle_beta   90.00
_cell.angle_gamma   90.00
#
_symmetry.space_group_name_H-M   'P 1'
#
loop_
_entity.id
_entity.type
_entity.pdbx_description
1 polymer ?
#
loop_
_entity_poly.entity_id
_entity_poly.type
_entity_poly.pdbx_seq_one_letter_code
_entity_poly.pdbx_strand_id
1 'polypeptide(L)'
;MGSRAGTGAIASATCTTRVEWVDTDASGHHHNTAVIRWVEECEARMFRDLGLLEHVAQAPRVRLEVNFRAPLHFGQEITTELRLERLGERSMSFSFRVWGGVRDEEPGGAPPRPAADGLLVTACVPPGATVAAPWPEHLRRTLLAAGGTPPAP
;
A
#
# COMPACT_ATOMS: atom_id res chain seq x y z
N MET A 1 -13.11 -13.78 27.04
CA MET A 1 -13.05 -14.52 25.78
C MET A 1 -13.12 -13.53 24.64
N GLY A 2 -11.98 -13.13 24.14
CA GLY A 2 -11.89 -12.19 23.05
C GLY A 2 -12.21 -12.87 21.72
N SER A 3 -13.31 -12.54 21.11
CA SER A 3 -13.59 -12.84 19.72
C SER A 3 -12.51 -12.19 18.86
N ARG A 4 -11.63 -12.98 18.25
CA ARG A 4 -10.83 -12.55 17.11
C ARG A 4 -11.77 -12.39 15.93
N ALA A 5 -12.36 -11.22 15.80
CA ALA A 5 -12.91 -10.81 14.53
C ALA A 5 -11.76 -10.83 13.53
N GLY A 6 -11.82 -11.73 12.57
CA GLY A 6 -10.91 -11.73 11.43
C GLY A 6 -11.13 -10.43 10.66
N THR A 7 -10.32 -9.43 10.95
CA THR A 7 -10.33 -8.17 10.22
C THR A 7 -9.66 -8.39 8.88
N GLY A 8 -10.41 -8.91 7.91
CA GLY A 8 -10.02 -8.83 6.51
C GLY A 8 -9.91 -7.36 6.13
N ALA A 9 -8.90 -6.96 5.37
CA ALA A 9 -8.84 -5.62 4.79
C ALA A 9 -10.06 -5.36 3.92
N ILE A 10 -10.50 -4.10 3.81
CA ILE A 10 -11.61 -3.71 2.92
C ILE A 10 -11.24 -3.97 1.46
N ALA A 11 -10.00 -3.68 1.10
CA ALA A 11 -9.39 -4.02 -0.18
C ALA A 11 -7.89 -4.20 0.02
N SER A 12 -7.23 -4.94 -0.84
CA SER A 12 -5.79 -5.14 -0.77
C SER A 12 -5.18 -5.37 -2.14
N ALA A 13 -3.89 -5.10 -2.26
CA ALA A 13 -3.09 -5.43 -3.42
C ALA A 13 -1.71 -5.89 -2.99
N THR A 14 -1.12 -6.77 -3.80
CA THR A 14 0.27 -7.22 -3.64
C THR A 14 0.98 -7.05 -4.98
N CYS A 15 2.11 -6.38 -4.96
CA CYS A 15 2.90 -6.10 -6.16
C CYS A 15 4.33 -6.56 -5.95
N THR A 16 4.89 -7.22 -6.96
CA THR A 16 6.29 -7.63 -6.99
C THR A 16 7.02 -6.81 -8.04
N THR A 17 8.16 -6.25 -7.67
CA THR A 17 9.05 -5.49 -8.56
C THR A 17 10.50 -5.69 -8.12
N ARG A 18 11.42 -4.94 -8.69
CA ARG A 18 12.84 -4.96 -8.33
C ARG A 18 13.29 -3.59 -7.87
N VAL A 19 14.31 -3.56 -7.01
CA VAL A 19 15.02 -2.33 -6.69
C VAL A 19 15.83 -1.92 -7.91
N GLU A 20 15.44 -0.82 -8.53
CA GLU A 20 16.10 -0.26 -9.71
C GLU A 20 17.24 0.67 -9.28
N TRP A 21 18.13 1.00 -10.22
CA TRP A 21 19.23 1.92 -9.93
C TRP A 21 18.73 3.26 -9.37
N VAL A 22 17.66 3.79 -9.95
CA VAL A 22 17.03 5.05 -9.52
C VAL A 22 16.50 5.00 -8.08
N ASP A 23 16.25 3.80 -7.56
CA ASP A 23 15.78 3.58 -6.20
C ASP A 23 16.91 3.63 -5.16
N THR A 24 18.16 3.65 -5.58
CA THR A 24 19.33 3.60 -4.72
C THR A 24 19.97 4.97 -4.54
N ASP A 25 20.82 5.10 -3.53
CA ASP A 25 21.59 6.29 -3.24
C ASP A 25 23.05 5.97 -2.90
N ALA A 26 23.79 6.99 -2.45
CA ALA A 26 25.20 6.86 -2.13
C ALA A 26 25.50 5.87 -0.98
N SER A 27 24.50 5.44 -0.22
CA SER A 27 24.65 4.42 0.83
C SER A 27 24.84 3.01 0.28
N GLY A 28 24.55 2.79 -1.02
CA GLY A 28 24.63 1.49 -1.68
C GLY A 28 23.39 0.63 -1.54
N HIS A 29 22.33 1.14 -0.93
CA HIS A 29 21.03 0.49 -0.82
C HIS A 29 19.89 1.45 -1.16
N HIS A 30 18.64 1.02 -1.01
CA HIS A 30 17.49 1.82 -1.42
C HIS A 30 17.46 3.19 -0.71
N HIS A 31 17.09 4.20 -1.47
CA HIS A 31 16.77 5.52 -0.92
C HIS A 31 15.46 5.43 -0.12
N ASN A 32 15.39 6.15 1.00
CA ASN A 32 14.19 6.14 1.86
C ASN A 32 12.89 6.48 1.12
N THR A 33 12.94 7.35 0.10
CA THR A 33 11.76 7.71 -0.70
C THR A 33 11.31 6.62 -1.67
N ALA A 34 12.15 5.62 -1.96
CA ALA A 34 11.80 4.53 -2.86
C ALA A 34 10.60 3.71 -2.33
N VAL A 35 10.53 3.49 -1.03
CA VAL A 35 9.41 2.80 -0.37
C VAL A 35 8.07 3.46 -0.72
N ILE A 36 8.02 4.78 -0.71
CA ILE A 36 6.81 5.55 -1.01
C ILE A 36 6.37 5.29 -2.45
N ARG A 37 7.28 5.27 -3.41
CA ARG A 37 6.97 5.00 -4.82
C ARG A 37 6.44 3.59 -5.03
N TRP A 38 7.01 2.59 -4.38
CA TRP A 38 6.52 1.21 -4.44
C TRP A 38 5.11 1.07 -3.87
N VAL A 39 4.83 1.78 -2.78
CA VAL A 39 3.47 1.82 -2.19
C VAL A 39 2.49 2.51 -3.15
N GLU A 40 2.88 3.62 -3.77
CA GLU A 40 2.04 4.33 -4.75
C GLU A 40 1.77 3.51 -6.00
N GLU A 41 2.74 2.76 -6.50
CA GLU A 41 2.53 1.82 -7.61
C GLU A 41 1.51 0.75 -7.23
N CYS A 42 1.60 0.21 -6.03
CA CYS A 42 0.67 -0.80 -5.53
C CYS A 42 -0.74 -0.23 -5.36
N GLU A 43 -0.85 1.01 -4.87
CA GLU A 43 -2.12 1.73 -4.77
C GLU A 43 -2.74 1.96 -6.15
N ALA A 44 -1.96 2.47 -7.11
CA ALA A 44 -2.43 2.70 -8.46
C ALA A 44 -2.92 1.41 -9.13
N ARG A 45 -2.22 0.30 -8.91
CA ARG A 45 -2.64 -1.01 -9.40
C ARG A 45 -3.95 -1.45 -8.76
N MET A 46 -4.09 -1.33 -7.44
CA MET A 46 -5.34 -1.68 -6.75
C MET A 46 -6.53 -0.91 -7.31
N PHE A 47 -6.40 0.41 -7.44
CA PHE A 47 -7.47 1.25 -7.98
C PHE A 47 -7.75 0.97 -9.46
N ARG A 48 -6.72 0.69 -10.26
CA ARG A 48 -6.89 0.29 -11.67
C ARG A 48 -7.66 -1.01 -11.81
N ASP A 49 -7.30 -2.01 -11.03
CA ASP A 49 -7.94 -3.33 -11.07
C ASP A 49 -9.42 -3.25 -10.64
N LEU A 50 -9.77 -2.28 -9.83
CA LEU A 50 -11.14 -2.00 -9.39
C LEU A 50 -11.90 -1.03 -10.32
N GLY A 51 -11.26 -0.53 -11.37
CA GLY A 51 -11.87 0.47 -12.27
C GLY A 51 -12.02 1.86 -11.65
N LEU A 52 -11.19 2.21 -10.67
CA LEU A 52 -11.27 3.44 -9.89
C LEU A 52 -10.03 4.34 -10.05
N LEU A 53 -9.20 4.11 -11.06
CA LEU A 53 -7.90 4.79 -11.19
C LEU A 53 -8.01 6.32 -11.23
N GLU A 54 -9.08 6.87 -11.80
CA GLU A 54 -9.32 8.30 -11.86
C GLU A 54 -9.43 8.98 -10.49
N HIS A 55 -9.77 8.22 -9.45
CA HIS A 55 -9.90 8.76 -8.10
C HIS A 55 -8.58 8.96 -7.37
N VAL A 56 -7.50 8.34 -7.84
CA VAL A 56 -6.17 8.51 -7.24
C VAL A 56 -5.71 9.97 -7.30
N ALA A 57 -6.02 10.68 -8.39
CA ALA A 57 -5.70 12.09 -8.56
C ALA A 57 -6.44 13.02 -7.57
N GLN A 58 -7.50 12.53 -6.93
CA GLN A 58 -8.33 13.28 -5.99
C GLN A 58 -8.06 12.87 -4.53
N ALA A 59 -6.97 12.15 -4.29
CA ALA A 59 -6.66 11.56 -3.00
C ALA A 59 -5.28 12.01 -2.49
N PRO A 60 -5.12 13.32 -2.16
CA PRO A 60 -3.86 13.79 -1.59
C PRO A 60 -3.54 13.09 -0.28
N ARG A 61 -2.23 12.92 -0.04
CA ARG A 61 -1.72 12.34 1.22
C ARG A 61 -1.84 13.37 2.32
N VAL A 62 -2.47 12.99 3.42
CA VAL A 62 -2.58 13.83 4.61
C VAL A 62 -1.73 13.30 5.77
N ARG A 63 -1.34 12.03 5.71
CA ARG A 63 -0.41 11.42 6.65
C ARG A 63 0.34 10.29 5.96
N LEU A 64 1.63 10.24 6.22
CA LEU A 64 2.51 9.15 5.80
C LEU A 64 3.45 8.82 6.94
N GLU A 65 3.53 7.56 7.31
CA GLU A 65 4.45 7.05 8.29
C GLU A 65 5.17 5.84 7.71
N VAL A 66 6.49 5.85 7.79
CA VAL A 66 7.33 4.76 7.29
C VAL A 66 8.30 4.35 8.39
N ASN A 67 8.33 3.08 8.71
CA ASN A 67 9.31 2.47 9.58
C ASN A 67 10.29 1.65 8.72
N PHE A 68 11.56 2.00 8.76
CA PHE A 68 12.62 1.31 8.04
C PHE A 68 13.24 0.26 8.96
N ARG A 69 13.29 -0.99 8.50
CA ARG A 69 13.73 -2.12 9.33
C ARG A 69 14.94 -2.86 8.76
N ALA A 70 15.10 -2.87 7.44
CA ALA A 70 16.22 -3.51 6.77
C ALA A 70 16.52 -2.82 5.43
N PRO A 71 17.80 -2.78 5.00
CA PRO A 71 18.14 -2.25 3.69
C PRO A 71 17.72 -3.21 2.58
N LEU A 72 17.39 -2.63 1.43
CA LEU A 72 17.13 -3.34 0.19
C LEU A 72 18.15 -2.88 -0.85
N HIS A 73 18.65 -3.80 -1.66
CA HIS A 73 19.78 -3.56 -2.54
C HIS A 73 19.38 -3.58 -4.01
N PHE A 74 20.14 -2.87 -4.84
CA PHE A 74 19.97 -2.85 -6.29
C PHE A 74 19.81 -4.27 -6.85
N GLY A 75 18.82 -4.44 -7.71
CA GLY A 75 18.54 -5.71 -8.36
C GLY A 75 17.76 -6.73 -7.54
N GLN A 76 17.58 -6.45 -6.24
CA GLN A 76 16.81 -7.33 -5.36
C GLN A 76 15.32 -7.29 -5.74
N GLU A 77 14.68 -8.43 -5.78
CA GLU A 77 13.23 -8.52 -5.90
C GLU A 77 12.58 -8.09 -4.58
N ILE A 78 11.49 -7.35 -4.68
CA ILE A 78 10.71 -6.88 -3.54
C ILE A 78 9.22 -7.14 -3.76
N THR A 79 8.54 -7.36 -2.66
CA THR A 79 7.08 -7.50 -2.63
C THR A 79 6.48 -6.42 -1.74
N THR A 80 5.56 -5.65 -2.28
CA THR A 80 4.78 -4.63 -1.55
C THR A 80 3.36 -5.13 -1.37
N GLU A 81 2.90 -5.11 -0.13
CA GLU A 81 1.50 -5.35 0.23
C GLU A 81 0.87 -4.04 0.70
N LEU A 82 -0.27 -3.70 0.13
CA LEU A 82 -1.08 -2.54 0.52
C LEU A 82 -2.46 -3.01 0.93
N ARG A 83 -2.94 -2.53 2.06
CA ARG A 83 -4.24 -2.92 2.62
C ARG A 83 -5.04 -1.68 2.98
N LEU A 84 -6.25 -1.56 2.45
CA LEU A 84 -7.21 -0.56 2.90
C LEU A 84 -7.85 -1.04 4.21
N GLU A 85 -7.46 -0.42 5.31
CA GLU A 85 -7.90 -0.82 6.66
C GLU A 85 -9.17 -0.08 7.10
N ARG A 86 -9.33 1.16 6.64
CA ARG A 86 -10.47 2.00 7.00
C ARG A 86 -10.92 2.86 5.83
N LEU A 87 -12.20 2.82 5.58
CA LEU A 87 -12.89 3.69 4.63
C LEU A 87 -13.83 4.63 5.41
N GLY A 88 -13.32 5.83 5.71
CA GLY A 88 -14.10 6.89 6.33
C GLY A 88 -15.00 7.60 5.33
N GLU A 89 -15.73 8.59 5.79
CA GLU A 89 -16.58 9.41 4.92
C GLU A 89 -15.75 10.23 3.91
N ARG A 90 -14.64 10.82 4.38
CA ARG A 90 -13.82 11.78 3.63
C ARG A 90 -12.34 11.38 3.56
N SER A 91 -11.98 10.24 4.13
CA SER A 91 -10.59 9.77 4.17
C SER A 91 -10.52 8.25 4.08
N MET A 92 -9.35 7.77 3.67
CA MET A 92 -9.00 6.35 3.67
C MET A 92 -7.69 6.16 4.43
N SER A 93 -7.59 5.06 5.17
CA SER A 93 -6.36 4.68 5.85
C SER A 93 -5.89 3.33 5.35
N PHE A 94 -4.61 3.28 4.96
CA PHE A 94 -3.95 2.09 4.45
C PHE A 94 -2.82 1.70 5.39
N SER A 95 -2.59 0.41 5.54
CA SER A 95 -1.32 -0.14 6.02
C SER A 95 -0.54 -0.70 4.84
N PHE A 96 0.78 -0.66 4.94
CA PHE A 96 1.63 -1.28 3.93
C PHE A 96 2.83 -2.00 4.56
N ARG A 97 3.35 -2.97 3.82
CA ARG A 97 4.58 -3.69 4.13
C ARG A 97 5.36 -3.94 2.86
N VAL A 98 6.67 -3.84 2.96
CA VAL A 98 7.60 -4.13 1.87
C VAL A 98 8.60 -5.18 2.34
N TRP A 99 8.68 -6.30 1.63
CA TRP A 99 9.64 -7.37 1.90
C TRP A 99 10.70 -7.43 0.81
N GLY A 100 11.92 -7.79 1.21
CA GLY A 100 12.94 -8.24 0.28
C GLY A 100 12.70 -9.71 -0.07
N GLY A 101 12.66 -10.02 -1.37
CA GLY A 101 12.43 -11.36 -1.87
C GLY A 101 10.96 -11.75 -1.97
N VAL A 102 10.73 -13.01 -2.33
CA VAL A 102 9.41 -13.63 -2.31
C VAL A 102 9.11 -14.03 -0.85
N ARG A 103 7.93 -13.70 -0.41
CA ARG A 103 7.48 -13.80 1.00
C ARG A 103 7.68 -15.16 1.67
N ASP A 104 7.92 -16.21 0.90
CA ASP A 104 7.92 -17.60 1.38
C ASP A 104 9.30 -18.19 1.65
N GLU A 105 10.40 -17.42 1.49
CA GLU A 105 11.75 -17.97 1.51
C GLU A 105 12.67 -17.29 2.55
N GLU A 106 12.32 -17.39 3.84
CA GLU A 106 13.30 -17.13 4.89
C GLU A 106 14.03 -18.44 5.26
N PRO A 107 15.37 -18.48 5.18
CA PRO A 107 16.12 -19.63 5.66
C PRO A 107 15.90 -19.83 7.15
N GLY A 108 15.42 -21.02 7.55
CA GLY A 108 15.29 -21.40 8.95
C GLY A 108 13.87 -21.33 9.53
N GLY A 109 12.83 -21.09 8.72
CA GLY A 109 11.43 -21.18 9.15
C GLY A 109 10.96 -20.05 10.07
N ALA A 110 11.73 -18.98 10.21
CA ALA A 110 11.26 -17.78 10.89
C ALA A 110 10.26 -17.03 10.00
N PRO A 111 9.22 -16.39 10.55
CA PRO A 111 8.32 -15.59 9.74
C PRO A 111 9.09 -14.45 9.08
N PRO A 112 8.86 -14.16 7.78
CA PRO A 112 9.55 -13.10 7.08
C PRO A 112 9.28 -11.76 7.77
N ARG A 113 10.33 -10.95 7.94
CA ARG A 113 10.21 -9.61 8.49
C ARG A 113 10.18 -8.60 7.35
N PRO A 114 9.28 -7.62 7.37
CA PRO A 114 9.28 -6.58 6.36
C PRO A 114 10.57 -5.74 6.45
N ALA A 115 11.09 -5.31 5.31
CA ALA A 115 12.16 -4.33 5.24
C ALA A 115 11.67 -2.92 5.58
N ALA A 116 10.41 -2.65 5.31
CA ALA A 116 9.72 -1.43 5.71
C ALA A 116 8.22 -1.72 5.94
N ASP A 117 7.62 -0.96 6.80
CA ASP A 117 6.17 -0.94 7.01
C ASP A 117 5.70 0.47 7.38
N GLY A 118 4.40 0.68 7.34
CA GLY A 118 3.85 1.97 7.74
C GLY A 118 2.37 2.11 7.44
N LEU A 119 1.97 3.36 7.41
CA LEU A 119 0.59 3.75 7.12
C LEU A 119 0.54 4.95 6.19
N LEU A 120 -0.55 5.03 5.46
CA LEU A 120 -0.85 6.11 4.55
C LEU A 120 -2.30 6.51 4.76
N VAL A 121 -2.55 7.81 4.91
CA VAL A 121 -3.91 8.35 4.97
C VAL A 121 -4.10 9.33 3.82
N THR A 122 -5.17 9.16 3.09
CA THR A 122 -5.58 10.06 2.01
C THR A 122 -6.92 10.72 2.34
N ALA A 123 -7.13 11.92 1.85
CA ALA A 123 -8.41 12.62 1.92
C ALA A 123 -9.03 12.70 0.52
N CYS A 124 -10.35 12.78 0.45
CA CYS A 124 -11.05 13.04 -0.79
C CYS A 124 -11.10 14.56 -1.04
N VAL A 125 -10.34 15.03 -2.01
CA VAL A 125 -10.36 16.44 -2.43
C VAL A 125 -10.68 16.50 -3.92
N PRO A 126 -11.94 16.74 -4.29
CA PRO A 126 -12.35 16.81 -5.70
C PRO A 126 -11.61 17.93 -6.45
N PRO A 127 -11.51 17.84 -7.78
CA PRO A 127 -10.87 18.87 -8.60
C PRO A 127 -11.45 20.26 -8.31
N GLY A 128 -10.58 21.25 -8.07
CA GLY A 128 -10.97 22.63 -7.76
C GLY A 128 -11.40 22.87 -6.32
N ALA A 129 -11.55 21.83 -5.51
CA ALA A 129 -11.86 21.95 -4.08
C ALA A 129 -10.58 22.24 -3.28
N THR A 130 -10.74 22.92 -2.15
CA THR A 130 -9.67 23.22 -1.18
C THR A 130 -9.89 22.52 0.15
N VAL A 131 -11.02 21.83 0.30
CA VAL A 131 -11.41 21.09 1.51
C VAL A 131 -11.84 19.69 1.14
N ALA A 132 -11.73 18.78 2.10
CA ALA A 132 -12.15 17.40 1.92
C ALA A 132 -13.69 17.30 1.76
N ALA A 133 -14.11 16.39 0.91
CA ALA A 133 -15.51 16.07 0.64
C ALA A 133 -15.75 14.56 0.79
N PRO A 134 -17.01 14.12 0.91
CA PRO A 134 -17.32 12.70 0.93
C PRO A 134 -16.85 11.98 -0.34
N TRP A 135 -16.40 10.75 -0.18
CA TRP A 135 -16.06 9.89 -1.32
C TRP A 135 -17.31 9.63 -2.18
N PRO A 136 -17.17 9.59 -3.51
CA PRO A 136 -18.28 9.22 -4.39
C PRO A 136 -18.88 7.87 -4.00
N GLU A 137 -20.21 7.75 -4.08
CA GLU A 137 -20.92 6.55 -3.67
C GLU A 137 -20.48 5.29 -4.43
N HIS A 138 -20.23 5.41 -5.75
CA HIS A 138 -19.78 4.26 -6.53
C HIS A 138 -18.38 3.77 -6.10
N LEU A 139 -17.49 4.68 -5.71
CA LEU A 139 -16.18 4.32 -5.18
C LEU A 139 -16.30 3.56 -3.86
N ARG A 140 -17.10 4.07 -2.94
CA ARG A 140 -17.36 3.40 -1.66
C ARG A 140 -17.91 2.00 -1.87
N ARG A 141 -18.91 1.87 -2.71
CA ARG A 141 -19.56 0.59 -3.03
C ARG A 141 -18.60 -0.41 -3.65
N THR A 142 -17.79 0.03 -4.61
CA THR A 142 -16.79 -0.82 -5.26
C THR A 142 -15.73 -1.31 -4.28
N LEU A 143 -15.20 -0.43 -3.44
CA LEU A 143 -14.22 -0.80 -2.42
C LEU A 143 -14.79 -1.77 -1.40
N LEU A 144 -16.00 -1.53 -0.91
CA LEU A 144 -16.64 -2.42 0.06
C LEU A 144 -16.97 -3.80 -0.53
N ALA A 145 -17.28 -3.86 -1.82
CA ALA A 145 -17.52 -5.13 -2.51
C ALA A 145 -16.24 -5.92 -2.78
N ALA A 146 -15.08 -5.26 -2.82
CA ALA A 146 -13.78 -5.89 -3.03
C ALA A 146 -13.26 -6.66 -1.80
N GLY A 147 -13.92 -6.50 -0.65
CA GLY A 147 -13.47 -7.06 0.62
C GLY A 147 -13.44 -8.58 0.61
N GLY A 148 -12.29 -9.16 0.93
CA GLY A 148 -12.14 -10.57 1.22
C GLY A 148 -11.57 -11.46 0.11
N THR A 149 -11.30 -10.96 -1.07
CA THR A 149 -10.63 -11.74 -2.11
C THR A 149 -9.16 -11.32 -2.18
N PRO A 150 -8.21 -12.19 -1.78
CA PRO A 150 -6.81 -11.94 -2.10
C PRO A 150 -6.67 -11.91 -3.62
N PRO A 151 -5.85 -11.02 -4.20
CA PRO A 151 -5.60 -11.03 -5.62
C PRO A 151 -5.08 -12.41 -6.04
N ALA A 152 -5.59 -12.90 -7.17
CA ALA A 152 -5.07 -14.10 -7.78
C ALA A 152 -3.57 -13.96 -8.08
N PRO A 153 -2.80 -15.05 -7.99
CA PRO A 153 -1.35 -15.06 -8.18
C PRO A 153 -0.92 -14.53 -9.54
#